data_18d24eef1011c9ee5bafd6e429c841d2
#
_entry.id   18d24eef1011c9ee5bafd6e429c841d2
#
_cell.length_a   1.000
_cell.length_b   1.000
_cell.length_c   1.000
_cell.angle_alpha   90.00
_cell.angle_beta   90.00
_cell.angle_gamma   90.00
#
_symmetry.space_group_name_H-M   'P 1'
#
loop_
_entity.id
_entity.type
_entity.pdbx_description
1 polymer ?
#
loop_
_entity_poly.entity_id
_entity_poly.type
_entity_poly.pdbx_seq_one_letter_code
_entity_poly.pdbx_strand_id
1 'polypeptide(L)'
;MKKIISAVLVAVLALGLVSCNRSEEDRQRITLALSTQTNPFFVELRHGAQDKAKELGVPLDIQDASDDPAQQVNQLGNATSMGAKVVVVNPTDSDAVAPAVRGIKNNGVPVVGVDRDVNGVDLDSMVASDNVAGGAQAADQLAKSIGEEGDILILQGTAGTSASRERGKGFESQIAKYPGIKVVAKQSANFDRTEAVSY
;
A
#
# COMPACT_ATOMS: atom_id res chain seq x y z
N MET A 1 44.94 8.82 47.40
CA MET A 1 44.99 8.24 46.05
C MET A 1 44.02 7.05 45.85
N LYS A 2 43.99 6.05 46.74
CA LYS A 2 43.04 4.89 46.59
C LYS A 2 41.57 5.25 46.57
N LYS A 3 41.12 6.26 47.34
CA LYS A 3 39.71 6.71 47.37
C LYS A 3 39.24 7.47 46.10
N ILE A 4 40.15 8.16 45.43
CA ILE A 4 39.87 8.88 44.19
C ILE A 4 39.73 7.91 43.01
N ILE A 5 40.57 6.86 42.98
CA ILE A 5 40.54 5.81 41.95
C ILE A 5 39.23 5.02 42.02
N SER A 6 38.73 4.70 43.25
CA SER A 6 37.46 4.03 43.43
C SER A 6 36.24 4.87 42.94
N ALA A 7 36.26 6.18 43.16
CA ALA A 7 35.18 7.09 42.73
C ALA A 7 35.14 7.24 41.20
N VAL A 8 36.31 7.27 40.54
CA VAL A 8 36.38 7.32 39.07
C VAL A 8 35.93 6.01 38.44
N LEU A 9 36.25 4.85 39.02
CA LEU A 9 35.84 3.55 38.50
C LEU A 9 34.30 3.36 38.58
N VAL A 10 33.66 3.84 39.67
CA VAL A 10 32.19 3.79 39.83
C VAL A 10 31.49 4.75 38.83
N ALA A 11 32.07 5.93 38.59
CA ALA A 11 31.51 6.88 37.62
C ALA A 11 31.58 6.35 36.16
N VAL A 12 32.64 5.64 35.78
CA VAL A 12 32.79 5.03 34.44
C VAL A 12 31.84 3.85 34.27
N LEU A 13 31.54 3.05 35.30
CA LEU A 13 30.53 1.99 35.25
C LEU A 13 29.12 2.56 35.14
N ALA A 14 28.80 3.69 35.78
CA ALA A 14 27.49 4.32 35.69
C ALA A 14 27.20 4.93 34.31
N LEU A 15 28.21 5.42 33.60
CA LEU A 15 28.11 5.94 32.23
C LEU A 15 27.91 4.81 31.18
N GLY A 16 28.38 3.60 31.45
CA GLY A 16 28.23 2.44 30.57
C GLY A 16 26.83 1.84 30.52
N LEU A 17 25.98 2.12 31.51
CA LEU A 17 24.62 1.59 31.58
C LEU A 17 23.57 2.43 30.86
N VAL A 18 23.92 3.64 30.43
CA VAL A 18 23.00 4.53 29.68
C VAL A 18 23.00 4.25 28.18
N SER A 19 23.94 3.44 27.67
CA SER A 19 24.16 3.25 26.23
C SER A 19 23.35 2.13 25.56
N CYS A 20 22.49 1.41 26.29
CA CYS A 20 21.74 0.26 25.73
C CYS A 20 20.23 0.39 25.81
N ASN A 21 19.67 1.57 26.10
CA ASN A 21 18.23 1.78 25.98
C ASN A 21 17.91 2.26 24.56
N ARG A 22 18.18 1.43 23.56
CA ARG A 22 17.42 1.48 22.31
C ARG A 22 16.00 1.13 22.71
N SER A 23 15.15 2.14 22.70
CA SER A 23 13.76 2.02 23.14
C SER A 23 13.08 0.83 22.47
N GLU A 24 12.22 0.11 23.19
CA GLU A 24 11.38 -0.95 22.62
C GLU A 24 10.60 -0.46 21.38
N GLU A 25 10.34 0.85 21.30
CA GLU A 25 9.79 1.53 20.13
C GLU A 25 10.56 1.27 18.82
N ASP A 26 11.90 1.21 18.85
CA ASP A 26 12.68 0.89 17.65
C ASP A 26 12.57 -0.58 17.23
N ARG A 27 12.05 -1.46 18.10
CA ARG A 27 11.94 -2.90 17.82
C ARG A 27 10.70 -3.29 17.03
N GLN A 28 9.71 -2.42 16.91
CA GLN A 28 8.41 -2.74 16.31
C GLN A 28 7.96 -1.72 15.26
N ARG A 29 8.88 -0.94 14.69
CA ARG A 29 8.55 0.09 13.70
C ARG A 29 7.89 -0.53 12.46
N ILE A 30 6.70 -0.05 12.13
CA ILE A 30 5.97 -0.40 10.91
C ILE A 30 6.12 0.75 9.91
N THR A 31 6.44 0.43 8.66
CA THR A 31 6.37 1.40 7.56
C THR A 31 5.13 1.11 6.71
N LEU A 32 4.27 2.11 6.56
CA LEU A 32 3.13 2.10 5.64
C LEU A 32 3.48 2.94 4.40
N ALA A 33 3.74 2.28 3.28
CA ALA A 33 4.06 2.91 2.00
C ALA A 33 2.80 2.99 1.13
N LEU A 34 2.21 4.18 1.05
CA LEU A 34 0.99 4.46 0.27
C LEU A 34 1.34 4.96 -1.14
N SER A 35 0.50 4.59 -2.10
CA SER A 35 0.60 5.10 -3.48
C SER A 35 0.35 6.60 -3.53
N THR A 36 -0.66 7.07 -2.83
CA THR A 36 -1.04 8.48 -2.77
C THR A 36 -1.92 8.78 -1.55
N GLN A 37 -2.01 10.05 -1.18
CA GLN A 37 -2.95 10.56 -0.19
C GLN A 37 -3.94 11.57 -0.80
N THR A 38 -3.98 11.72 -2.12
CA THR A 38 -4.97 12.56 -2.80
C THR A 38 -6.32 11.86 -2.93
N ASN A 39 -6.34 10.52 -2.96
CA ASN A 39 -7.57 9.74 -2.98
C ASN A 39 -8.13 9.57 -1.56
N PRO A 40 -9.40 9.95 -1.30
CA PRO A 40 -10.03 9.82 0.03
C PRO A 40 -9.97 8.41 0.62
N PHE A 41 -10.03 7.36 -0.21
CA PHE A 41 -9.90 5.98 0.26
C PHE A 41 -8.58 5.74 1.01
N PHE A 42 -7.45 6.22 0.47
CA PHE A 42 -6.15 6.05 1.12
C PHE A 42 -5.95 6.97 2.33
N VAL A 43 -6.67 8.10 2.38
CA VAL A 43 -6.73 8.94 3.58
C VAL A 43 -7.36 8.16 4.72
N GLU A 44 -8.50 7.49 4.50
CA GLU A 44 -9.16 6.67 5.51
C GLU A 44 -8.34 5.43 5.89
N LEU A 45 -7.68 4.79 4.92
CA LEU A 45 -6.75 3.70 5.18
C LEU A 45 -5.61 4.15 6.12
N ARG A 46 -5.04 5.32 5.86
CA ARG A 46 -4.03 5.93 6.74
C ARG A 46 -4.57 6.18 8.14
N HIS A 47 -5.76 6.75 8.27
CA HIS A 47 -6.40 6.99 9.58
C HIS A 47 -6.57 5.69 10.35
N GLY A 48 -7.11 4.65 9.71
CA GLY A 48 -7.27 3.34 10.33
C GLY A 48 -5.94 2.73 10.80
N ALA A 49 -4.88 2.87 9.98
CA ALA A 49 -3.55 2.41 10.35
C ALA A 49 -2.97 3.19 11.54
N GLN A 50 -3.14 4.52 11.57
CA GLN A 50 -2.71 5.37 12.69
C GLN A 50 -3.43 5.03 13.99
N ASP A 51 -4.74 4.85 13.94
CA ASP A 51 -5.54 4.49 15.11
C ASP A 51 -5.12 3.13 15.66
N LYS A 52 -4.88 2.15 14.77
CA LYS A 52 -4.44 0.82 15.19
C LYS A 52 -3.02 0.81 15.74
N ALA A 53 -2.11 1.55 15.12
CA ALA A 53 -0.75 1.70 15.62
C ALA A 53 -0.73 2.34 17.03
N LYS A 54 -1.56 3.36 17.24
CA LYS A 54 -1.74 4.01 18.55
C LYS A 54 -2.32 3.05 19.59
N GLU A 55 -3.34 2.27 19.22
CA GLU A 55 -3.94 1.25 20.10
C GLU A 55 -2.91 0.21 20.55
N LEU A 56 -2.05 -0.22 19.62
CA LEU A 56 -1.03 -1.23 19.87
C LEU A 56 0.26 -0.67 20.51
N GLY A 57 0.41 0.66 20.58
CA GLY A 57 1.63 1.30 21.09
C GLY A 57 2.85 1.08 20.20
N VAL A 58 2.65 0.90 18.87
CA VAL A 58 3.74 0.67 17.92
C VAL A 58 4.01 1.92 17.07
N PRO A 59 5.30 2.26 16.79
CA PRO A 59 5.65 3.35 15.90
C PRO A 59 5.23 3.04 14.46
N LEU A 60 4.53 3.98 13.83
CA LEU A 60 4.11 3.91 12.43
C LEU A 60 4.76 5.04 11.63
N ASP A 61 5.58 4.68 10.65
CA ASP A 61 6.12 5.58 9.64
C ASP A 61 5.24 5.53 8.39
N ILE A 62 4.75 6.68 7.92
CA ILE A 62 3.86 6.74 6.77
C ILE A 62 4.58 7.47 5.64
N GLN A 63 4.67 6.81 4.49
CA GLN A 63 5.29 7.32 3.29
C GLN A 63 4.24 7.47 2.20
N ASP A 64 4.27 8.62 1.52
CA ASP A 64 3.40 8.96 0.40
C ASP A 64 4.23 9.03 -0.87
N ALA A 65 3.90 8.20 -1.84
CA ALA A 65 4.60 8.20 -3.12
C ALA A 65 4.04 9.23 -4.10
N SER A 66 2.94 9.89 -3.76
CA SER A 66 2.30 10.92 -4.60
C SER A 66 2.05 10.44 -6.04
N ASP A 67 1.66 9.20 -6.19
CA ASP A 67 1.44 8.47 -7.45
C ASP A 67 2.70 8.33 -8.34
N ASP A 68 3.91 8.55 -7.78
CA ASP A 68 5.19 8.35 -8.48
C ASP A 68 5.80 6.97 -8.12
N PRO A 69 5.83 6.00 -9.08
CA PRO A 69 6.43 4.70 -8.84
C PRO A 69 7.93 4.76 -8.51
N ALA A 70 8.68 5.68 -9.09
CA ALA A 70 10.11 5.82 -8.81
C ALA A 70 10.36 6.33 -7.39
N GLN A 71 9.53 7.27 -6.91
CA GLN A 71 9.56 7.71 -5.54
C GLN A 71 9.26 6.55 -4.58
N GLN A 72 8.23 5.74 -4.87
CA GLN A 72 7.88 4.62 -4.01
C GLN A 72 8.98 3.55 -3.96
N VAL A 73 9.60 3.23 -5.09
CA VAL A 73 10.74 2.30 -5.14
C VAL A 73 11.89 2.79 -4.26
N ASN A 74 12.22 4.09 -4.29
CA ASN A 74 13.25 4.68 -3.44
C ASN A 74 12.87 4.63 -1.95
N GLN A 75 11.62 4.93 -1.61
CA GLN A 75 11.09 4.85 -0.24
C GLN A 75 11.19 3.41 0.30
N LEU A 76 10.72 2.43 -0.46
CA LEU A 76 10.78 1.01 -0.11
C LEU A 76 12.23 0.53 0.02
N GLY A 77 13.13 0.94 -0.89
CA GLY A 77 14.55 0.62 -0.84
C GLY A 77 15.23 1.08 0.46
N ASN A 78 14.76 2.17 1.04
CA ASN A 78 15.28 2.72 2.30
C ASN A 78 14.57 2.18 3.55
N ALA A 79 13.42 1.53 3.44
CA ALA A 79 12.61 1.14 4.60
C ALA A 79 13.37 0.30 5.63
N THR A 80 14.15 -0.69 5.16
CA THR A 80 14.96 -1.56 6.06
C THR A 80 16.04 -0.77 6.79
N SER A 81 16.75 0.12 6.10
CA SER A 81 17.82 0.95 6.70
C SER A 81 17.24 1.99 7.69
N MET A 82 15.99 2.41 7.49
CA MET A 82 15.24 3.27 8.41
C MET A 82 14.67 2.51 9.61
N GLY A 83 14.92 1.20 9.69
CA GLY A 83 14.56 0.39 10.84
C GLY A 83 13.19 -0.27 10.78
N ALA A 84 12.54 -0.32 9.62
CA ALA A 84 11.28 -1.04 9.45
C ALA A 84 11.42 -2.51 9.87
N LYS A 85 10.49 -2.98 10.67
CA LYS A 85 10.35 -4.38 11.10
C LYS A 85 9.22 -5.10 10.38
N VAL A 86 8.29 -4.33 9.85
CA VAL A 86 7.23 -4.76 8.93
C VAL A 86 7.02 -3.63 7.93
N VAL A 87 6.80 -3.98 6.68
CA VAL A 87 6.39 -3.03 5.64
C VAL A 87 4.99 -3.39 5.19
N VAL A 88 4.08 -2.42 5.24
CA VAL A 88 2.75 -2.50 4.63
C VAL A 88 2.80 -1.66 3.36
N VAL A 89 2.54 -2.25 2.21
CA VAL A 89 2.66 -1.59 0.92
C VAL A 89 1.34 -1.55 0.17
N ASN A 90 0.98 -0.36 -0.32
CA ASN A 90 -0.05 -0.13 -1.34
C ASN A 90 0.66 0.34 -2.60
N PRO A 91 0.90 -0.52 -3.59
CA PRO A 91 1.70 -0.18 -4.77
C PRO A 91 1.10 0.94 -5.64
N THR A 92 1.95 1.86 -6.10
CA THR A 92 1.63 2.75 -7.22
C THR A 92 1.52 1.95 -8.52
N ASP A 93 2.46 1.01 -8.71
CA ASP A 93 2.53 0.07 -9.82
C ASP A 93 3.00 -1.29 -9.28
N SER A 94 2.24 -2.34 -9.57
CA SER A 94 2.45 -3.70 -9.05
C SER A 94 3.75 -4.36 -9.56
N ASP A 95 4.25 -3.97 -10.72
CA ASP A 95 5.49 -4.48 -11.30
C ASP A 95 6.69 -3.64 -10.85
N ALA A 96 6.57 -2.32 -10.86
CA ALA A 96 7.66 -1.40 -10.57
C ALA A 96 8.21 -1.58 -9.15
N VAL A 97 7.35 -1.83 -8.15
CA VAL A 97 7.79 -2.01 -6.74
C VAL A 97 8.36 -3.40 -6.45
N ALA A 98 8.14 -4.39 -7.31
CA ALA A 98 8.48 -5.78 -7.03
C ALA A 98 9.96 -6.02 -6.70
N PRO A 99 10.96 -5.40 -7.37
CA PRO A 99 12.37 -5.55 -6.98
C PRO A 99 12.66 -5.03 -5.57
N ALA A 100 12.12 -3.88 -5.20
CA ALA A 100 12.31 -3.29 -3.87
C ALA A 100 11.68 -4.16 -2.78
N VAL A 101 10.47 -4.67 -3.01
CA VAL A 101 9.77 -5.58 -2.07
C VAL A 101 10.55 -6.87 -1.89
N ARG A 102 11.08 -7.48 -2.97
CA ARG A 102 11.98 -8.64 -2.85
C ARG A 102 13.21 -8.33 -2.02
N GLY A 103 13.80 -7.15 -2.19
CA GLY A 103 14.94 -6.69 -1.39
C GLY A 103 14.61 -6.63 0.11
N ILE A 104 13.46 -6.08 0.47
CA ILE A 104 12.96 -6.02 1.86
C ILE A 104 12.81 -7.42 2.45
N LYS A 105 12.14 -8.34 1.72
CA LYS A 105 11.94 -9.72 2.15
C LYS A 105 13.26 -10.49 2.29
N ASN A 106 14.22 -10.28 1.40
CA ASN A 106 15.55 -10.89 1.47
C ASN A 106 16.34 -10.42 2.72
N ASN A 107 16.02 -9.25 3.25
CA ASN A 107 16.54 -8.76 4.53
C ASN A 107 15.78 -9.29 5.75
N GLY A 108 14.84 -10.22 5.57
CA GLY A 108 14.06 -10.83 6.65
C GLY A 108 12.96 -9.94 7.21
N VAL A 109 12.58 -8.87 6.51
CA VAL A 109 11.48 -7.97 6.92
C VAL A 109 10.20 -8.43 6.24
N PRO A 110 9.16 -8.81 6.99
CA PRO A 110 7.85 -9.19 6.45
C PRO A 110 7.20 -8.05 5.67
N VAL A 111 6.51 -8.40 4.57
CA VAL A 111 5.79 -7.44 3.74
C VAL A 111 4.33 -7.85 3.61
N VAL A 112 3.44 -6.93 3.95
CA VAL A 112 1.98 -7.07 3.82
C VAL A 112 1.49 -6.17 2.69
N GLY A 113 0.77 -6.72 1.73
CA GLY A 113 0.08 -5.94 0.71
C GLY A 113 -1.25 -5.42 1.22
N VAL A 114 -1.62 -4.20 0.85
CA VAL A 114 -2.93 -3.64 1.15
C VAL A 114 -3.56 -3.01 -0.10
N ASP A 115 -4.82 -3.37 -0.37
CA ASP A 115 -5.63 -2.93 -1.51
C ASP A 115 -5.10 -3.36 -2.89
N ARG A 116 -3.78 -3.33 -3.11
CA ARG A 116 -3.11 -3.67 -4.37
C ARG A 116 -2.00 -4.68 -4.13
N ASP A 117 -1.89 -5.66 -5.04
CA ASP A 117 -0.88 -6.71 -4.97
C ASP A 117 0.43 -6.29 -5.66
N VAL A 118 1.52 -7.00 -5.35
CA VAL A 118 2.84 -6.87 -5.96
C VAL A 118 3.08 -8.06 -6.87
N ASN A 119 3.23 -7.82 -8.17
CA ASN A 119 3.35 -8.88 -9.15
C ASN A 119 4.64 -9.72 -8.95
N GLY A 120 4.50 -11.04 -8.97
CA GLY A 120 5.63 -11.97 -8.91
C GLY A 120 6.42 -11.93 -7.59
N VAL A 121 5.78 -11.50 -6.50
CA VAL A 121 6.32 -11.57 -5.14
C VAL A 121 5.31 -12.26 -4.24
N ASP A 122 5.77 -13.27 -3.52
CA ASP A 122 4.97 -13.94 -2.49
C ASP A 122 4.99 -13.08 -1.22
N LEU A 123 3.91 -12.33 -1.00
CA LEU A 123 3.75 -11.49 0.19
C LEU A 123 3.43 -12.33 1.43
N ASP A 124 3.83 -11.85 2.62
CA ASP A 124 3.55 -12.56 3.87
C ASP A 124 2.06 -12.51 4.23
N SER A 125 1.36 -11.48 3.76
CA SER A 125 -0.11 -11.38 3.82
C SER A 125 -0.60 -10.37 2.79
N MET A 126 -1.89 -10.51 2.41
CA MET A 126 -2.57 -9.57 1.52
C MET A 126 -3.95 -9.26 2.06
N VAL A 127 -4.29 -7.97 2.12
CA VAL A 127 -5.62 -7.49 2.53
C VAL A 127 -6.18 -6.64 1.39
N ALA A 128 -7.15 -7.17 0.67
CA ALA A 128 -7.79 -6.49 -0.45
C ALA A 128 -9.25 -6.89 -0.60
N SER A 129 -9.99 -6.10 -1.36
CA SER A 129 -11.31 -6.47 -1.85
C SER A 129 -11.21 -7.57 -2.93
N ASP A 130 -12.24 -8.38 -3.08
CA ASP A 130 -12.39 -9.21 -4.28
C ASP A 130 -12.75 -8.31 -5.47
N ASN A 131 -11.72 -7.81 -6.14
CA ASN A 131 -11.86 -6.84 -7.22
C ASN A 131 -12.53 -7.45 -8.47
N VAL A 132 -12.33 -8.74 -8.72
CA VAL A 132 -12.99 -9.42 -9.84
C VAL A 132 -14.49 -9.52 -9.59
N ALA A 133 -14.90 -9.97 -8.41
CA ALA A 133 -16.30 -10.02 -8.03
C ALA A 133 -16.94 -8.62 -7.99
N GLY A 134 -16.22 -7.62 -7.46
CA GLY A 134 -16.68 -6.23 -7.43
C GLY A 134 -16.91 -5.66 -8.83
N GLY A 135 -16.00 -5.93 -9.77
CA GLY A 135 -16.17 -5.57 -11.18
C GLY A 135 -17.38 -6.23 -11.83
N ALA A 136 -17.58 -7.52 -11.59
CA ALA A 136 -18.73 -8.26 -12.10
C ALA A 136 -20.07 -7.73 -11.54
N GLN A 137 -20.12 -7.45 -10.24
CA GLN A 137 -21.31 -6.85 -9.61
C GLN A 137 -21.64 -5.47 -10.19
N ALA A 138 -20.62 -4.66 -10.47
CA ALA A 138 -20.82 -3.35 -11.09
C ALA A 138 -21.41 -3.47 -12.50
N ALA A 139 -20.95 -4.46 -13.29
CA ALA A 139 -21.50 -4.73 -14.62
C ALA A 139 -22.99 -5.16 -14.55
N ASP A 140 -23.33 -6.07 -13.63
CA ASP A 140 -24.71 -6.50 -13.43
C ASP A 140 -25.63 -5.35 -13.00
N GLN A 141 -25.15 -4.52 -12.08
CA GLN A 141 -25.90 -3.37 -11.60
C GLN A 141 -26.10 -2.32 -12.70
N LEU A 142 -25.07 -2.06 -13.50
CA LEU A 142 -25.16 -1.16 -14.64
C LEU A 142 -26.18 -1.70 -15.66
N ALA A 143 -26.04 -2.97 -16.08
CA ALA A 143 -26.94 -3.60 -17.04
C ALA A 143 -28.40 -3.47 -16.63
N LYS A 144 -28.72 -3.81 -15.38
CA LYS A 144 -30.08 -3.63 -14.81
C LYS A 144 -30.56 -2.18 -14.87
N SER A 145 -29.66 -1.23 -14.56
CA SER A 145 -30.02 0.19 -14.49
C SER A 145 -30.36 0.79 -15.86
N ILE A 146 -29.77 0.27 -16.94
CA ILE A 146 -29.97 0.75 -18.31
C ILE A 146 -30.93 -0.17 -19.11
N GLY A 147 -31.55 -1.17 -18.47
CA GLY A 147 -32.51 -2.08 -19.15
C GLY A 147 -31.83 -3.08 -20.09
N GLU A 148 -30.56 -3.42 -19.83
CA GLU A 148 -29.74 -4.39 -20.57
C GLU A 148 -29.47 -4.01 -22.04
N GLU A 149 -29.63 -2.72 -22.38
CA GLU A 149 -29.42 -2.20 -23.74
C GLU A 149 -28.77 -0.82 -23.69
N GLY A 150 -27.84 -0.55 -24.60
CA GLY A 150 -27.21 0.76 -24.78
C GLY A 150 -25.69 0.73 -24.99
N ASP A 151 -25.16 1.91 -25.26
CA ASP A 151 -23.72 2.14 -25.41
C ASP A 151 -23.14 2.61 -24.08
N ILE A 152 -21.98 2.05 -23.70
CA ILE A 152 -21.29 2.41 -22.47
C ILE A 152 -19.81 2.78 -22.70
N LEU A 153 -19.32 3.69 -21.86
CA LEU A 153 -17.88 4.03 -21.73
C LEU A 153 -17.37 3.41 -20.44
N ILE A 154 -16.18 2.79 -20.47
CA ILE A 154 -15.49 2.31 -19.28
C ILE A 154 -14.37 3.29 -18.92
N LEU A 155 -14.48 3.91 -17.73
CA LEU A 155 -13.40 4.67 -17.13
C LEU A 155 -12.57 3.73 -16.25
N GLN A 156 -11.34 3.48 -16.67
CA GLN A 156 -10.42 2.57 -16.00
C GLN A 156 -9.63 3.30 -14.92
N GLY A 157 -9.23 2.56 -13.88
CA GLY A 157 -8.31 3.07 -12.86
C GLY A 157 -6.87 3.16 -13.35
N THR A 158 -5.95 3.43 -12.42
CA THR A 158 -4.52 3.55 -12.69
C THR A 158 -3.96 2.28 -13.33
N ALA A 159 -3.39 2.43 -14.51
CA ALA A 159 -2.69 1.35 -15.19
C ALA A 159 -1.54 0.82 -14.32
N GLY A 160 -1.19 -0.46 -14.46
CA GLY A 160 -0.14 -1.08 -13.63
C GLY A 160 -0.61 -1.57 -12.26
N THR A 161 -1.78 -1.15 -11.76
CA THR A 161 -2.31 -1.64 -10.47
C THR A 161 -3.13 -2.91 -10.61
N SER A 162 -3.00 -3.85 -9.65
CA SER A 162 -3.80 -5.07 -9.62
C SER A 162 -5.30 -4.77 -9.50
N ALA A 163 -5.67 -3.80 -8.68
CA ALA A 163 -7.07 -3.41 -8.47
C ALA A 163 -7.75 -2.94 -9.77
N SER A 164 -7.06 -2.15 -10.61
CA SER A 164 -7.60 -1.72 -11.90
C SER A 164 -7.77 -2.89 -12.87
N ARG A 165 -6.76 -3.75 -12.98
CA ARG A 165 -6.81 -4.93 -13.86
C ARG A 165 -7.93 -5.89 -13.49
N GLU A 166 -8.05 -6.19 -12.20
CA GLU A 166 -9.02 -7.17 -11.68
C GLU A 166 -10.46 -6.67 -11.78
N ARG A 167 -10.72 -5.41 -11.40
CA ARG A 167 -12.06 -4.80 -11.58
C ARG A 167 -12.44 -4.75 -13.05
N GLY A 168 -11.49 -4.33 -13.91
CA GLY A 168 -11.70 -4.32 -15.36
C GLY A 168 -12.02 -5.70 -15.90
N LYS A 169 -11.24 -6.73 -15.52
CA LYS A 169 -11.48 -8.12 -15.92
C LYS A 169 -12.86 -8.62 -15.48
N GLY A 170 -13.23 -8.38 -14.21
CA GLY A 170 -14.54 -8.78 -13.70
C GLY A 170 -15.68 -8.09 -14.44
N PHE A 171 -15.59 -6.78 -14.61
CA PHE A 171 -16.57 -5.99 -15.32
C PHE A 171 -16.73 -6.45 -16.78
N GLU A 172 -15.65 -6.55 -17.53
CA GLU A 172 -15.68 -6.92 -18.96
C GLU A 172 -16.18 -8.33 -19.18
N SER A 173 -15.78 -9.29 -18.34
CA SER A 173 -16.25 -10.66 -18.42
C SER A 173 -17.74 -10.77 -18.14
N GLN A 174 -18.29 -9.94 -17.25
CA GLN A 174 -19.69 -9.98 -16.89
C GLN A 174 -20.57 -9.20 -17.85
N ILE A 175 -20.14 -8.01 -18.30
CA ILE A 175 -20.91 -7.18 -19.23
C ILE A 175 -21.08 -7.85 -20.59
N ALA A 176 -20.13 -8.70 -21.01
CA ALA A 176 -20.18 -9.48 -22.24
C ALA A 176 -21.38 -10.47 -22.27
N LYS A 177 -22.00 -10.77 -21.13
CA LYS A 177 -23.22 -11.62 -21.05
C LYS A 177 -24.50 -10.88 -21.42
N TYR A 178 -24.43 -9.57 -21.60
CA TYR A 178 -25.54 -8.69 -21.97
C TYR A 178 -25.39 -8.24 -23.43
N PRO A 179 -25.94 -8.97 -24.41
CA PRO A 179 -25.68 -8.71 -25.84
C PRO A 179 -26.25 -7.39 -26.36
N GLY A 180 -27.20 -6.79 -25.62
CA GLY A 180 -27.77 -5.47 -25.95
C GLY A 180 -26.85 -4.31 -25.50
N ILE A 181 -25.79 -4.57 -24.72
CA ILE A 181 -24.87 -3.53 -24.24
C ILE A 181 -23.60 -3.55 -25.06
N LYS A 182 -23.20 -2.38 -25.56
CA LYS A 182 -21.99 -2.20 -26.36
C LYS A 182 -20.98 -1.32 -25.64
N VAL A 183 -19.78 -1.80 -25.41
CA VAL A 183 -18.65 -1.00 -24.93
C VAL A 183 -18.07 -0.22 -26.11
N VAL A 184 -18.35 1.08 -26.20
CA VAL A 184 -17.93 1.94 -27.32
C VAL A 184 -16.56 2.56 -27.09
N ALA A 185 -16.11 2.72 -25.83
CA ALA A 185 -14.79 3.22 -25.52
C ALA A 185 -14.31 2.74 -24.14
N LYS A 186 -12.98 2.76 -23.97
CA LYS A 186 -12.30 2.55 -22.70
C LYS A 186 -11.23 3.63 -22.56
N GLN A 187 -11.22 4.32 -21.41
CA GLN A 187 -10.28 5.38 -21.12
C GLN A 187 -9.74 5.23 -19.70
N SER A 188 -8.44 5.51 -19.51
CA SER A 188 -7.89 5.59 -18.15
C SER A 188 -8.27 6.92 -17.52
N ALA A 189 -8.81 6.87 -16.32
CA ALA A 189 -9.05 8.03 -15.48
C ALA A 189 -8.25 7.95 -14.15
N ASN A 190 -7.29 7.03 -14.06
CA ASN A 190 -6.29 6.90 -13.00
C ASN A 190 -6.84 6.93 -11.55
N PHE A 191 -8.12 6.55 -11.35
CA PHE A 191 -8.85 6.73 -10.10
C PHE A 191 -8.95 8.21 -9.67
N ASP A 192 -8.71 9.15 -10.59
CA ASP A 192 -8.79 10.58 -10.35
C ASP A 192 -10.13 11.16 -10.86
N ARG A 193 -10.79 11.94 -9.99
CA ARG A 193 -12.10 12.52 -10.29
C ARG A 193 -11.99 13.59 -11.40
N THR A 194 -10.92 14.39 -11.40
CA THR A 194 -10.74 15.46 -12.36
C THR A 194 -10.50 14.91 -13.75
N GLU A 195 -9.68 13.87 -13.84
CA GLU A 195 -9.46 13.16 -15.10
C GLU A 195 -10.77 12.52 -15.60
N ALA A 196 -11.53 11.88 -14.70
CA ALA A 196 -12.79 11.21 -15.07
C ALA A 196 -13.84 12.15 -15.67
N VAL A 197 -13.90 13.43 -15.26
CA VAL A 197 -14.87 14.40 -15.79
C VAL A 197 -14.39 15.10 -17.07
N SER A 198 -13.18 14.83 -17.51
CA SER A 198 -12.62 15.37 -18.77
C SER A 198 -13.03 14.57 -20.02
N TYR A 199 -13.68 13.42 -19.83
CA TYR A 199 -14.18 12.52 -20.86
C TYR A 199 -15.70 12.60 -20.98
#